data_d6d31fe2be0478b0e95c4e92caaf3563
#
_entry.id   d6d31fe2be0478b0e95c4e92caaf3563
#
_cell.length_a   1.000
_cell.length_b   1.000
_cell.length_c   1.000
_cell.angle_alpha   90.00
_cell.angle_beta   90.00
_cell.angle_gamma   90.00
#
_symmetry.space_group_name_H-M   'P 1'
#
loop_
_entity.id
_entity.type
_entity.pdbx_description
1 polymer ?
#
loop_
_entity_poly.entity_id
_entity_poly.type
_entity_poly.pdbx_seq_one_letter_code
_entity_poly.pdbx_strand_id
1 'polypeptide(L)'
;MGGLYIVDGPGSAQPVPSLDEAKAAKVVEIKAEAERRITALDWRLQRAQEREQLGEAGVETVADVLTLREQIRQASNAAEAAVDTLTSVEDVLGFSW
;
A
#
# COMPACT_ATOMS: atom_id res chain seq x y z
N MET A 1 5.90 36.65 22.93
CA MET A 1 6.10 36.12 22.70
C MET A 1 6.13 35.44 22.40
N GLY A 2 6.03 35.41 22.36
CA GLY A 2 6.16 34.63 21.87
C GLY A 2 6.25 33.89 21.32
N GLY A 3 6.20 33.85 21.40
CA GLY A 3 6.48 33.16 20.79
C GLY A 3 6.60 32.49 20.21
N LEU A 4 6.52 32.56 20.40
CA LEU A 4 6.80 32.04 19.84
C LEU A 4 6.87 31.16 19.38
N TYR A 5 6.68 31.26 19.40
CA TYR A 5 6.80 30.53 18.88
C TYR A 5 7.06 29.94 18.14
N ILE A 6 7.01 30.32 18.14
CA ILE A 6 7.34 29.86 17.41
C ILE A 6 7.73 29.26 16.77
N VAL A 7 7.66 29.45 16.70
CA VAL A 7 8.06 28.94 16.10
C VAL A 7 8.45 28.56 15.44
N ASP A 8 8.32 28.88 15.26
CA ASP A 8 8.69 28.54 14.59
C ASP A 8 9.09 28.24 13.87
N GLY A 9 8.95 28.73 13.83
CA GLY A 9 9.27 28.66 13.21
C GLY A 9 9.55 28.21 12.32
N PRO A 10 9.68 28.45 11.80
CA PRO A 10 9.96 27.87 10.73
C PRO A 10 10.66 27.12 10.64
N GLY A 11 11.03 27.58 11.16
CA GLY A 11 11.81 26.58 11.00
C GLY A 11 11.04 25.63 11.40
N SER A 12 10.34 26.12 11.95
CA SER A 12 9.41 25.19 12.13
C SER A 12 9.11 24.45 10.93
N ALA A 13 9.78 24.73 9.92
CA ALA A 13 9.76 23.84 8.81
C ALA A 13 9.98 22.44 9.34
N GLN A 14 9.18 21.52 8.91
CA GLN A 14 9.36 20.15 9.31
C GLN A 14 10.69 19.66 8.75
N PRO A 15 11.47 18.95 9.54
CA PRO A 15 12.68 18.37 9.01
C PRO A 15 12.37 17.36 7.91
N VAL A 16 13.22 17.33 6.92
CA VAL A 16 13.14 16.31 5.88
C VAL A 16 13.44 14.97 6.56
N PRO A 17 12.63 13.93 6.35
CA PRO A 17 12.91 12.62 6.96
C PRO A 17 14.23 12.06 6.44
N SER A 18 14.90 11.26 7.26
CA SER A 18 16.06 10.52 6.80
C SER A 18 15.62 9.50 5.75
N LEU A 19 16.57 8.97 5.00
CA LEU A 19 16.29 7.93 4.02
C LEU A 19 15.63 6.73 4.69
N ASP A 20 16.14 6.30 5.84
CA ASP A 20 15.59 5.16 6.55
C ASP A 20 14.17 5.44 7.02
N GLU A 21 13.91 6.64 7.53
CA GLU A 21 12.57 7.04 7.96
C GLU A 21 11.60 7.07 6.78
N ALA A 22 12.05 7.61 5.66
CA ALA A 22 11.22 7.69 4.45
C ALA A 22 10.88 6.28 3.95
N LYS A 23 11.85 5.39 3.94
CA LYS A 23 11.62 3.99 3.52
C LYS A 23 10.65 3.29 4.45
N ALA A 24 10.82 3.45 5.76
CA ALA A 24 9.93 2.83 6.74
C ALA A 24 8.48 3.32 6.56
N ALA A 25 8.31 4.62 6.36
CA ALA A 25 6.98 5.19 6.13
C ALA A 25 6.38 4.68 4.82
N LYS A 26 7.19 4.56 3.77
CA LYS A 26 6.72 4.08 2.48
C LYS A 26 6.28 2.61 2.57
N VAL A 27 7.02 1.79 3.29
CA VAL A 27 6.64 0.38 3.50
C VAL A 27 5.28 0.28 4.19
N VAL A 28 5.03 1.13 5.19
CA VAL A 28 3.72 1.17 5.86
C VAL A 28 2.63 1.54 4.86
N GLU A 29 2.87 2.52 3.98
CA GLU A 29 1.91 2.89 2.94
C GLU A 29 1.65 1.74 1.96
N ILE A 30 2.70 1.04 1.56
CA ILE A 30 2.58 -0.10 0.63
C ILE A 30 1.70 -1.18 1.26
N LYS A 31 1.97 -1.52 2.51
CA LYS A 31 1.18 -2.53 3.22
C LYS A 31 -0.27 -2.12 3.39
N ALA A 32 -0.52 -0.85 3.71
CA ALA A 32 -1.86 -0.33 3.87
C ALA A 32 -2.62 -0.37 2.54
N GLU A 33 -1.96 -0.04 1.44
CA GLU A 33 -2.57 -0.09 0.12
C GLU A 33 -2.88 -1.53 -0.29
N ALA A 34 -1.96 -2.46 -0.02
CA ALA A 34 -2.19 -3.88 -0.29
C ALA A 34 -3.41 -4.37 0.48
N GLU A 35 -3.52 -3.98 1.74
CA GLU A 35 -4.65 -4.36 2.58
C GLU A 35 -5.96 -3.82 2.03
N ARG A 36 -5.97 -2.57 1.57
CA ARG A 36 -7.15 -1.98 0.95
C ARG A 36 -7.56 -2.74 -0.30
N ARG A 37 -6.60 -3.11 -1.14
CA ARG A 37 -6.88 -3.85 -2.38
C ARG A 37 -7.39 -5.25 -2.09
N ILE A 38 -6.82 -5.91 -1.09
CA ILE A 38 -7.25 -7.25 -0.69
C ILE A 38 -8.65 -7.21 -0.11
N THR A 39 -8.91 -6.25 0.78
CA THR A 39 -10.23 -6.07 1.38
C THR A 39 -11.29 -5.81 0.31
N ALA A 40 -10.95 -5.05 -0.73
CA ALA A 40 -11.88 -4.79 -1.82
C ALA A 40 -12.25 -6.05 -2.59
N LEU A 41 -11.46 -7.11 -2.49
CA LEU A 41 -11.78 -8.39 -3.13
C LEU A 41 -12.70 -9.27 -2.28
N ASP A 42 -12.92 -8.95 -1.02
CA ASP A 42 -13.66 -9.83 -0.11
C ASP A 42 -15.09 -10.07 -0.58
N TRP A 43 -15.79 -9.01 -1.02
CA TRP A 43 -17.16 -9.16 -1.50
C TRP A 43 -17.20 -9.88 -2.85
N ARG A 44 -16.16 -9.72 -3.68
CA ARG A 44 -16.06 -10.46 -4.94
C ARG A 44 -15.86 -11.95 -4.67
N LEU A 45 -15.07 -12.27 -3.66
CA LEU A 45 -14.88 -13.65 -3.24
C LEU A 45 -16.20 -14.25 -2.77
N GLN A 46 -16.95 -13.51 -1.95
CA GLN A 46 -18.23 -13.98 -1.46
C GLN A 46 -19.20 -14.24 -2.62
N ARG A 47 -19.27 -13.32 -3.59
CA ARG A 47 -20.12 -13.50 -4.77
C ARG A 47 -19.69 -14.71 -5.60
N ALA A 48 -18.39 -14.90 -5.76
CA ALA A 48 -17.88 -16.04 -6.51
C ALA A 48 -18.28 -17.35 -5.83
N GLN A 49 -18.19 -17.40 -4.48
CA GLN A 49 -18.61 -18.56 -3.72
C GLN A 49 -20.10 -18.86 -3.90
N GLU A 50 -20.92 -17.81 -3.87
CA GLU A 50 -22.37 -17.97 -4.05
C GLU A 50 -22.69 -18.49 -5.45
N ARG A 51 -22.04 -17.95 -6.47
CA ARG A 51 -22.28 -18.35 -7.84
C ARG A 51 -21.83 -19.78 -8.11
N GLU A 52 -20.74 -20.19 -7.52
CA GLU A 52 -20.27 -21.57 -7.63
C GLU A 52 -21.26 -22.53 -6.98
N GLN A 53 -21.84 -22.15 -5.85
CA GLN A 53 -22.86 -22.95 -5.21
C GLN A 53 -24.11 -23.11 -6.08
N LEU A 54 -24.42 -22.09 -6.86
CA LEU A 54 -25.55 -22.11 -7.79
C LEU A 54 -25.23 -22.81 -9.10
N GLY A 55 -23.96 -23.21 -9.29
CA GLY A 55 -23.54 -23.88 -10.52
C GLY A 55 -23.45 -22.97 -11.72
N GLU A 56 -23.34 -21.65 -11.52
CA GLU A 56 -23.22 -20.71 -12.63
C GLU A 56 -21.84 -20.83 -13.28
N ALA A 57 -21.82 -20.72 -14.60
CA ALA A 57 -20.60 -20.77 -15.38
C ALA A 57 -20.38 -19.44 -16.11
N GLY A 58 -19.13 -19.18 -16.52
CA GLY A 58 -18.79 -17.98 -17.26
C GLY A 58 -18.67 -16.73 -16.41
N VAL A 59 -18.61 -16.87 -15.09
CA VAL A 59 -18.44 -15.78 -14.16
C VAL A 59 -17.12 -15.94 -13.41
N GLU A 60 -16.71 -14.88 -12.72
CA GLU A 60 -15.49 -14.91 -11.92
C GLU A 60 -15.60 -16.01 -10.86
N THR A 61 -14.55 -16.84 -10.77
CA THR A 61 -14.55 -17.97 -9.83
C THR A 61 -13.80 -17.60 -8.56
N VAL A 62 -13.97 -18.43 -7.52
CA VAL A 62 -13.19 -18.31 -6.28
C VAL A 62 -11.71 -18.36 -6.60
N ALA A 63 -11.29 -19.27 -7.48
CA ALA A 63 -9.87 -19.40 -7.86
C ALA A 63 -9.36 -18.11 -8.52
N ASP A 64 -10.17 -17.47 -9.36
CA ASP A 64 -9.80 -16.20 -9.98
C ASP A 64 -9.55 -15.11 -8.94
N VAL A 65 -10.42 -14.99 -7.96
CA VAL A 65 -10.28 -13.97 -6.91
C VAL A 65 -9.08 -14.25 -6.03
N LEU A 66 -8.84 -15.50 -5.68
CA LEU A 66 -7.68 -15.88 -4.88
C LEU A 66 -6.38 -15.62 -5.63
N THR A 67 -6.36 -15.80 -6.96
CA THR A 67 -5.21 -15.46 -7.78
C THR A 67 -4.93 -13.96 -7.75
N LEU A 68 -5.97 -13.14 -7.84
CA LEU A 68 -5.82 -11.68 -7.73
C LEU A 68 -5.26 -11.28 -6.36
N ARG A 69 -5.75 -11.92 -5.30
CA ARG A 69 -5.24 -11.65 -3.95
C ARG A 69 -3.75 -11.97 -3.86
N GLU A 70 -3.35 -13.08 -4.41
CA GLU A 70 -1.94 -13.48 -4.38
C GLU A 70 -1.08 -12.54 -5.21
N GLN A 71 -1.58 -12.09 -6.36
CA GLN A 71 -0.87 -11.11 -7.19
C GLN A 71 -0.65 -9.80 -6.44
N ILE A 72 -1.64 -9.35 -5.65
CA ILE A 72 -1.49 -8.15 -4.83
C ILE A 72 -0.39 -8.36 -3.79
N ARG A 73 -0.36 -9.51 -3.12
CA ARG A 73 0.67 -9.79 -2.13
C ARG A 73 2.06 -9.82 -2.74
N GLN A 74 2.20 -10.44 -3.91
CA GLN A 74 3.48 -10.51 -4.60
C GLN A 74 3.93 -9.12 -5.06
N ALA A 75 3.00 -8.31 -5.59
CA ALA A 75 3.31 -6.95 -6.00
C ALA A 75 3.69 -6.08 -4.81
N SER A 76 3.02 -6.25 -3.68
CA SER A 76 3.35 -5.54 -2.46
C SER A 76 4.75 -5.90 -1.97
N ASN A 77 5.09 -7.18 -1.97
CA ASN A 77 6.42 -7.63 -1.55
C ASN A 77 7.50 -7.09 -2.49
N ALA A 78 7.24 -7.10 -3.79
CA ALA A 78 8.17 -6.55 -4.78
C ALA A 78 8.34 -5.04 -4.61
N ALA A 79 7.26 -4.33 -4.27
CA ALA A 79 7.31 -2.90 -4.03
C ALA A 79 8.16 -2.58 -2.80
N GLU A 80 8.01 -3.35 -1.72
CA GLU A 80 8.82 -3.16 -0.53
C GLU A 80 10.31 -3.38 -0.84
N ALA A 81 10.62 -4.41 -1.60
CA ALA A 81 11.99 -4.70 -2.01
C ALA A 81 12.55 -3.58 -2.90
N ALA A 82 11.73 -3.03 -3.78
CA ALA A 82 12.15 -1.95 -4.66
C ALA A 82 12.46 -0.68 -3.85
N VAL A 83 11.63 -0.36 -2.85
CA VAL A 83 11.87 0.80 -1.99
C VAL A 83 13.20 0.63 -1.25
N ASP A 84 13.52 -0.58 -0.83
CA ASP A 84 14.76 -0.82 -0.09
C ASP A 84 16.00 -0.52 -0.93
N THR A 85 15.90 -0.59 -2.25
CA THR A 85 17.03 -0.31 -3.15
C THR A 85 17.21 1.17 -3.46
N LEU A 86 16.24 2.03 -3.10
CA LEU A 86 16.31 3.44 -3.44
C LEU A 86 17.35 4.15 -2.57
N THR A 87 18.00 5.15 -3.14
CA THR A 87 19.13 5.82 -2.49
C THR A 87 18.85 7.28 -2.16
N SER A 88 17.69 7.81 -2.50
CA SER A 88 17.33 9.19 -2.18
C SER A 88 15.94 9.26 -1.58
N VAL A 89 15.75 10.24 -0.68
CA VAL A 89 14.45 10.49 -0.08
C VAL A 89 13.42 10.86 -1.14
N GLU A 90 13.84 11.64 -2.14
CA GLU A 90 12.92 12.05 -3.20
C GLU A 90 12.38 10.86 -3.99
N ASP A 91 13.24 9.91 -4.30
CA ASP A 91 12.81 8.70 -5.01
C ASP A 91 11.84 7.89 -4.18
N VAL A 92 12.08 7.80 -2.86
CA VAL A 92 11.19 7.08 -1.95
C VAL A 92 9.82 7.77 -1.89
N LEU A 93 9.81 9.10 -1.73
CA LEU A 93 8.55 9.84 -1.62
C LEU A 93 7.73 9.77 -2.91
N GLY A 94 8.40 9.68 -4.05
CA GLY A 94 7.74 9.60 -5.35
C GLY A 94 7.40 8.19 -5.78
N PHE A 95 7.76 7.19 -4.99
CA PHE A 95 7.54 5.80 -5.36
C PHE A 95 6.05 5.45 -5.34
N SER A 96 5.60 4.70 -6.35
CA SER A 96 4.25 4.15 -6.39
C SER A 96 4.29 2.76 -7.02
N TRP A 97 3.20 2.01 -6.81
CA TRP A 97 3.13 0.62 -7.33
C TRP A 97 1.73 0.20 -7.73
#